data_a38e27fb477f7e933aa1f07649f37867
#
_entry.id   a38e27fb477f7e933aa1f07649f37867
#
_cell.length_a   1.000
_cell.length_b   1.000
_cell.length_c   1.000
_cell.angle_alpha   90.00
_cell.angle_beta   90.00
_cell.angle_gamma   90.00
#
_symmetry.space_group_name_H-M   'P 1'
#
loop_
_entity.id
_entity.type
_entity.pdbx_description
1 polymer ?
#
loop_
_entity_poly.entity_id
_entity_poly.type
_entity_poly.pdbx_seq_one_letter_code
_entity_poly.pdbx_strand_id
1 'polypeptide(L)'
;MSPFVQRVLIVVRRIPVGRVATYGDVAALAGQPRAARAVGNIMRDCRRPDVPCHRVIAAGGRLGGYGGSEALKRALLAAEGVVVSGSRVRELDRVTWNPRKRRTKRSRP
;
A
#
# COMPACT_ATOMS: atom_id res chain seq x y z
N MET A 1 -14.88 9.23 12.51
CA MET A 1 -14.19 8.65 11.36
C MET A 1 -15.21 8.02 10.43
N SER A 2 -15.15 8.30 9.15
CA SER A 2 -16.13 7.78 8.22
C SER A 2 -15.98 6.27 8.04
N PRO A 3 -17.04 5.59 7.63
CA PRO A 3 -16.94 4.15 7.36
C PRO A 3 -15.89 3.83 6.29
N PHE A 4 -15.73 4.68 5.29
CA PHE A 4 -14.72 4.45 4.26
C PHE A 4 -13.31 4.51 4.86
N VAL A 5 -13.03 5.51 5.68
CA VAL A 5 -11.72 5.63 6.33
C VAL A 5 -11.45 4.38 7.18
N GLN A 6 -12.44 3.91 7.92
CA GLN A 6 -12.28 2.70 8.71
C GLN A 6 -11.94 1.50 7.84
N ARG A 7 -12.64 1.33 6.72
CA ARG A 7 -12.35 0.21 5.81
C ARG A 7 -10.96 0.32 5.22
N VAL A 8 -10.53 1.53 4.87
CA VAL A 8 -9.18 1.74 4.33
C VAL A 8 -8.14 1.31 5.36
N LEU A 9 -8.29 1.73 6.61
CA LEU A 9 -7.32 1.38 7.65
C LEU A 9 -7.29 -0.13 7.89
N ILE A 10 -8.45 -0.78 7.86
CA ILE A 10 -8.51 -2.25 8.00
C ILE A 10 -7.76 -2.92 6.86
N VAL A 11 -7.97 -2.47 5.63
CA VAL A 11 -7.29 -3.04 4.46
C VAL A 11 -5.78 -2.86 4.60
N VAL A 12 -5.33 -1.66 4.94
CA VAL A 12 -3.90 -1.36 5.02
C VAL A 12 -3.22 -2.21 6.09
N ARG A 13 -3.89 -2.45 7.21
CA ARG A 13 -3.32 -3.30 8.27
C ARG A 13 -3.02 -4.71 7.79
N ARG A 14 -3.71 -5.17 6.76
CA ARG A 14 -3.54 -6.53 6.25
C ARG A 14 -2.37 -6.68 5.29
N ILE A 15 -1.79 -5.57 4.82
CA ILE A 15 -0.67 -5.64 3.88
C ILE A 15 0.55 -6.21 4.61
N PRO A 16 1.08 -7.35 4.18
CA PRO A 16 2.19 -7.97 4.92
C PRO A 16 3.51 -7.25 4.71
N VAL A 17 4.44 -7.51 5.60
CA VAL A 17 5.82 -7.03 5.46
C VAL A 17 6.38 -7.52 4.13
N GLY A 18 7.06 -6.64 3.41
CA GLY A 18 7.65 -7.00 2.12
C GLY A 18 6.70 -6.89 0.94
N ARG A 19 5.48 -6.43 1.17
CA ARG A 19 4.51 -6.22 0.10
C ARG A 19 4.03 -4.78 0.10
N VAL A 20 3.53 -4.36 -1.06
CA VAL A 20 2.99 -3.01 -1.22
C VAL A 20 1.64 -3.09 -1.94
N ALA A 21 0.83 -2.05 -1.78
CA ALA A 21 -0.42 -1.90 -2.52
C ALA A 21 -0.51 -0.47 -3.00
N THR A 22 -1.14 -0.25 -4.14
CA THR A 22 -1.34 1.12 -4.63
C THR A 22 -2.56 1.73 -3.96
N TYR A 23 -2.67 3.05 -4.04
CA TYR A 23 -3.87 3.73 -3.54
C TYR A 23 -5.13 3.16 -4.18
N GLY A 24 -5.06 2.87 -5.49
CA GLY A 24 -6.19 2.29 -6.20
C GLY A 24 -6.53 0.89 -5.71
N ASP A 25 -5.52 0.08 -5.43
CA ASP A 25 -5.75 -1.27 -4.90
C ASP A 25 -6.46 -1.21 -3.56
N VAL A 26 -5.99 -0.34 -2.68
CA VAL A 26 -6.60 -0.18 -1.36
C VAL A 26 -8.03 0.33 -1.49
N ALA A 27 -8.24 1.32 -2.38
CA ALA A 27 -9.58 1.85 -2.61
C ALA A 27 -10.55 0.76 -3.06
N ALA A 28 -10.11 -0.08 -4.00
CA ALA A 28 -10.94 -1.16 -4.51
C ALA A 28 -11.28 -2.17 -3.42
N LEU A 29 -10.28 -2.55 -2.61
CA LEU A 29 -10.50 -3.49 -1.51
C LEU A 29 -11.39 -2.90 -0.43
N ALA A 30 -11.39 -1.57 -0.28
CA ALA A 30 -12.26 -0.88 0.68
C ALA A 30 -13.64 -0.60 0.11
N GLY A 31 -13.92 -1.07 -1.11
CA GLY A 31 -15.25 -0.98 -1.70
C GLY A 31 -15.51 0.23 -2.58
N GLN A 32 -14.50 1.06 -2.84
CA GLN A 32 -14.67 2.26 -3.68
C GLN A 32 -13.49 2.41 -4.63
N PRO A 33 -13.45 1.65 -5.73
CA PRO A 33 -12.28 1.61 -6.61
C PRO A 33 -11.90 2.94 -7.24
N ARG A 34 -12.81 3.92 -7.24
CA ARG A 34 -12.50 5.23 -7.80
C ARG A 34 -11.95 6.21 -6.77
N ALA A 35 -11.75 5.77 -5.55
CA ALA A 35 -11.37 6.66 -4.44
C ALA A 35 -9.87 6.66 -4.15
N ALA A 36 -9.03 6.40 -5.16
CA ALA A 36 -7.59 6.35 -4.95
C ALA A 36 -7.04 7.64 -4.34
N ARG A 37 -7.51 8.80 -4.80
CA ARG A 37 -7.05 10.08 -4.27
C ARG A 37 -7.39 10.21 -2.80
N ALA A 38 -8.60 9.80 -2.41
CA ALA A 38 -9.01 9.84 -1.02
C ALA A 38 -8.11 8.95 -0.16
N VAL A 39 -7.75 7.76 -0.68
CA VAL A 39 -6.82 6.87 0.04
C VAL A 39 -5.47 7.56 0.21
N GLY A 40 -4.97 8.22 -0.84
CA GLY A 40 -3.70 8.95 -0.74
C GLY A 40 -3.74 9.99 0.37
N ASN A 41 -4.85 10.73 0.47
CA ASN A 41 -5.00 11.74 1.52
C ASN A 41 -5.04 11.09 2.91
N ILE A 42 -5.75 9.98 3.04
CA ILE A 42 -5.82 9.25 4.31
C ILE A 42 -4.43 8.79 4.73
N MET A 43 -3.66 8.25 3.81
CA MET A 43 -2.32 7.76 4.11
C MET A 43 -1.38 8.90 4.50
N ARG A 44 -1.48 10.03 3.80
CA ARG A 44 -0.64 11.18 4.11
C ARG A 44 -0.90 11.69 5.53
N ASP A 45 -2.15 11.64 5.96
CA ASP A 45 -2.53 12.16 7.27
C ASP A 45 -2.44 11.11 8.37
N CYS A 46 -2.16 9.87 8.03
CA CYS A 46 -2.14 8.77 9.00
C CYS A 46 -0.93 8.90 9.93
N ARG A 47 -1.21 8.82 11.23
CA ARG A 47 -0.17 8.85 12.26
C ARG A 47 -0.24 7.65 13.19
N ARG A 48 -0.97 6.62 12.77
CA ARG A 48 -1.21 5.46 13.63
C ARG A 48 -0.08 4.46 13.50
N PRO A 49 0.61 4.16 14.60
CA PRO A 49 1.76 3.23 14.52
C PRO A 49 1.37 1.80 14.17
N ASP A 50 0.11 1.43 14.39
CA ASP A 50 -0.37 0.09 14.08
C ASP A 50 -0.81 -0.08 12.63
N VAL A 51 -0.73 0.99 11.82
CA VAL A 51 -1.15 0.94 10.42
C VAL A 51 0.08 1.16 9.54
N PRO A 52 0.47 0.15 8.73
CA PRO A 52 1.69 0.26 7.91
C PRO A 52 1.46 1.12 6.67
N CYS A 53 1.22 2.42 6.88
CA CYS A 53 0.92 3.35 5.79
C CYS A 53 2.03 3.42 4.74
N HIS A 54 3.26 3.10 5.15
CA HIS A 54 4.39 3.13 4.21
C HIS A 54 4.29 2.06 3.14
N ARG A 55 3.43 1.05 3.32
CA ARG A 55 3.26 -0.02 2.33
C ARG A 55 2.24 0.34 1.25
N VAL A 56 1.68 1.55 1.30
CA VAL A 56 0.74 2.02 0.28
C VAL A 56 1.45 3.04 -0.59
N ILE A 57 1.46 2.80 -1.89
CA ILE A 57 2.25 3.59 -2.85
C ILE A 57 1.36 4.09 -3.98
N ALA A 58 1.92 4.96 -4.81
CA ALA A 58 1.19 5.47 -5.97
C ALA A 58 1.26 4.51 -7.13
N ALA A 59 0.38 4.70 -8.10
CA ALA A 59 0.35 3.90 -9.31
C ALA A 59 1.72 3.92 -10.00
N GLY A 60 2.07 2.79 -10.60
CA GLY A 60 3.34 2.66 -11.30
C GLY A 60 4.54 2.47 -10.40
N GLY A 61 4.32 2.30 -9.10
CA GLY A 61 5.41 2.06 -8.16
C GLY A 61 5.99 3.31 -7.54
N ARG A 62 5.47 4.49 -7.87
CA ARG A 62 5.98 5.71 -7.24
C ARG A 62 5.63 5.71 -5.76
N LEU A 63 6.52 6.27 -4.94
CA LEU A 63 6.31 6.20 -3.50
C LEU A 63 5.06 6.91 -3.02
N GLY A 64 4.73 8.06 -3.61
CA GLY A 64 3.54 8.79 -3.19
C GLY A 64 3.73 9.51 -1.88
N GLY A 65 2.63 10.07 -1.37
CA GLY A 65 2.66 10.82 -0.14
C GLY A 65 2.76 9.95 1.09
N TYR A 66 3.34 10.50 2.15
CA TYR A 66 3.49 9.81 3.41
C TYR A 66 3.49 10.85 4.52
N GLY A 67 2.84 10.53 5.64
CA GLY A 67 2.72 11.46 6.74
C GLY A 67 4.04 11.88 7.35
N GLY A 68 5.07 11.04 7.28
CA GLY A 68 6.41 11.41 7.71
C GLY A 68 7.14 12.11 6.59
N SER A 69 8.03 11.40 5.91
CA SER A 69 8.76 11.96 4.78
C SER A 69 9.00 10.85 3.77
N GLU A 70 9.30 11.24 2.55
CA GLU A 70 9.63 10.25 1.53
C GLU A 70 10.87 9.45 1.94
N ALA A 71 11.85 10.10 2.56
CA ALA A 71 13.07 9.41 3.00
C ALA A 71 12.72 8.33 4.04
N LEU A 72 11.85 8.65 4.99
CA LEU A 72 11.44 7.67 5.98
C LEU A 72 10.66 6.52 5.34
N LYS A 73 9.75 6.83 4.45
CA LYS A 73 8.98 5.82 3.74
C LYS A 73 9.92 4.86 2.99
N ARG A 74 10.90 5.43 2.29
CA ARG A 74 11.89 4.64 1.55
C ARG A 74 12.68 3.73 2.49
N ALA A 75 13.11 4.27 3.62
CA ALA A 75 13.89 3.50 4.59
C ALA A 75 13.08 2.34 5.17
N LEU A 76 11.81 2.59 5.49
CA LEU A 76 10.94 1.55 6.02
C LEU A 76 10.72 0.43 5.01
N LEU A 77 10.47 0.78 3.75
CA LEU A 77 10.28 -0.22 2.70
C LEU A 77 11.56 -1.02 2.48
N ALA A 78 12.70 -0.34 2.44
CA ALA A 78 13.99 -1.02 2.26
C ALA A 78 14.26 -2.00 3.40
N ALA A 79 13.93 -1.61 4.61
CA ALA A 79 14.10 -2.48 5.78
C ALA A 79 13.23 -3.74 5.69
N GLU A 80 12.15 -3.68 4.93
CA GLU A 80 11.27 -4.83 4.73
C GLU A 80 11.63 -5.64 3.48
N GLY A 81 12.72 -5.29 2.82
CA GLY A 81 13.18 -6.03 1.65
C GLY A 81 12.61 -5.55 0.33
N VAL A 82 11.89 -4.44 0.33
CA VAL A 82 11.34 -3.87 -0.90
C VAL A 82 12.41 -2.98 -1.54
N VAL A 83 12.77 -3.29 -2.77
CA VAL A 83 13.82 -2.54 -3.47
C VAL A 83 13.23 -1.23 -4.00
N VAL A 84 13.83 -0.12 -3.60
CA VAL A 84 13.43 1.21 -4.05
C VAL A 84 14.61 1.87 -4.75
N SER A 85 14.37 2.39 -5.93
CA SER A 85 15.40 3.09 -6.71
C SER A 85 14.83 4.46 -7.06
N GLY A 86 15.52 5.52 -6.63
CA GLY A 86 14.98 6.87 -6.77
C GLY A 86 13.68 6.98 -5.97
N SER A 87 12.61 7.37 -6.62
CA SER A 87 11.31 7.53 -5.98
C SER A 87 10.34 6.41 -6.36
N ARG A 88 10.86 5.25 -6.76
CA ARG A 88 10.02 4.21 -7.34
C ARG A 88 10.38 2.83 -6.81
N VAL A 89 9.36 2.05 -6.47
CA VAL A 89 9.52 0.65 -6.09
C VAL A 89 9.87 -0.15 -7.34
N ARG A 90 10.88 -1.00 -7.24
CA ARG A 90 11.31 -1.88 -8.34
C ARG A 90 10.64 -3.23 -8.22
N GLU A 91 10.59 -3.95 -9.34
CA GLU A 91 10.02 -5.30 -9.40
C GLU A 91 8.61 -5.33 -8.79
N LEU A 92 7.82 -4.36 -9.20
CA LEU A 92 6.49 -4.14 -8.62
C LEU A 92 5.65 -5.41 -8.66
N ASP A 93 5.72 -6.18 -9.74
CA ASP A 93 4.93 -7.41 -9.89
C ASP A 93 5.20 -8.40 -8.77
N ARG A 94 6.42 -8.43 -8.27
CA ARG A 94 6.82 -9.40 -7.25
C ARG A 94 6.38 -8.99 -5.86
N VAL A 95 6.25 -7.68 -5.62
CA VAL A 95 5.96 -7.20 -4.26
C VAL A 95 4.54 -6.68 -4.10
N THR A 96 3.76 -6.61 -5.16
CA THR A 96 2.38 -6.17 -5.05
C THR A 96 1.55 -7.19 -4.28
N TRP A 97 0.87 -6.70 -3.24
CA TRP A 97 -0.04 -7.53 -2.46
C TRP A 97 -1.38 -7.57 -3.17
N ASN A 98 -1.87 -8.77 -3.41
CA ASN A 98 -3.15 -8.90 -4.08
C ASN A 98 -3.93 -10.07 -3.50
N PRO A 99 -4.66 -9.83 -2.42
CA PRO A 99 -5.37 -10.91 -1.73
C PRO A 99 -6.45 -11.56 -2.57
N ARG A 100 -6.91 -10.89 -3.63
CA ARG A 100 -7.96 -11.44 -4.50
C ARG A 100 -7.43 -12.40 -5.55
N LYS A 101 -6.10 -12.40 -5.79
CA LYS A 101 -5.49 -13.25 -6.82
C LYS A 101 -4.85 -14.51 -6.25
N ARG A 102 -4.80 -14.64 -4.96
CA ARG A 102 -4.06 -15.74 -4.45
C ARG A 102 -4.62 -17.01 -4.96
N ARG A 103 -4.70 -17.36 -5.32
CA ARG A 103 -5.08 -18.48 -5.66
C ARG A 103 -4.93 -19.03 -6.67
N THR A 104 -4.66 -18.76 -6.89
CA THR A 104 -4.61 -19.13 -7.99
C THR A 104 -3.82 -20.11 -8.17
N LYS A 105 -3.40 -20.01 -7.64
CA LYS A 105 -2.80 -20.63 -7.86
C LYS A 105 -2.66 -21.67 -7.69
N ARG A 106 -2.66 -21.89 -7.39
CA ARG A 106 -2.50 -22.76 -7.22
C ARG A 106 -2.74 -23.57 -7.72
N SER A 107 -2.79 -23.62 -8.05
CA SER A 107 -3.04 -24.26 -8.64
C SER A 107 -2.77 -24.94 -9.10
N ARG A 108 -2.31 -25.15 -9.23
CA ARG A 108 -1.99 -25.77 -9.72
C ARG A 108 -1.84 -26.50 -9.76
N PRO A 109 -1.75 -26.79 -9.83
CA PRO A 109 -1.52 -27.42 -10.06
C PRO A 109 -1.58 -27.92 -10.18
#